data_610b933436968828d1657fae3220d62d
#
_entry.id   610b933436968828d1657fae3220d62d
#
_cell.length_a   1.000
_cell.length_b   1.000
_cell.length_c   1.000
_cell.angle_alpha   90.00
_cell.angle_beta   90.00
_cell.angle_gamma   90.00
#
_symmetry.space_group_name_H-M   'P 1'
#
loop_
_entity.id
_entity.type
_entity.pdbx_description
1 polymer ?
#
loop_
_entity_poly.entity_id
_entity_poly.type
_entity_poly.pdbx_seq_one_letter_code
_entity_poly.pdbx_strand_id
1 'polypeptide(L)'
;DIKTKTYFGYYKEDGLIKGTSYERFSGTLNGSYKIFPILTVNGGATYTWSRTPGLWIGQYEFFYRTMSQRPTWNPYMEDGSPASGFGTGDGNPLYYKDKLTNTNGIRRSTYNIGFDLQIIPEKLVLKANSALYHVDNQTDKFDKAYQQQNSSTPNLTRQAEAKYVKENQQ
;
A
#
# COMPACT_ATOMS: atom_id res chain seq x y z
N ASP A 1 38.82 5.19 4.19
CA ASP A 1 38.03 5.21 2.95
C ASP A 1 36.55 5.14 3.28
N ILE A 2 35.77 6.03 2.65
CA ILE A 2 34.31 6.04 2.74
C ILE A 2 33.78 5.57 1.40
N LYS A 3 32.84 4.62 1.43
CA LYS A 3 32.09 4.18 0.26
C LYS A 3 30.62 4.35 0.57
N THR A 4 29.88 5.04 -0.30
CA THR A 4 28.45 5.24 -0.15
C THR A 4 27.74 4.84 -1.45
N LYS A 5 26.54 4.24 -1.30
CA LYS A 5 25.66 3.90 -2.40
C LYS A 5 24.25 4.34 -2.06
N THR A 6 23.67 5.18 -2.90
CA THR A 6 22.31 5.70 -2.74
C THR A 6 21.47 5.30 -3.93
N TYR A 7 20.24 4.92 -3.68
CA TYR A 7 19.26 4.56 -4.71
C TYR A 7 17.91 5.17 -4.36
N PHE A 8 17.24 5.74 -5.35
CA PHE A 8 15.85 6.19 -5.27
C PHE A 8 15.07 5.58 -6.42
N GLY A 9 13.86 5.13 -6.13
CA GLY A 9 12.96 4.57 -7.12
C GLY A 9 11.53 5.02 -6.88
N TYR A 10 10.83 5.36 -7.95
CA TYR A 10 9.41 5.59 -7.98
C TYR A 10 8.77 4.67 -9.02
N TYR A 11 7.67 4.06 -8.64
CA TYR A 11 6.90 3.18 -9.50
C TYR A 11 5.42 3.51 -9.35
N LYS A 12 4.71 3.60 -10.47
CA LYS A 12 3.26 3.76 -10.51
C LYS A 12 2.69 2.88 -11.60
N GLU A 13 1.59 2.21 -11.29
CA GLU A 13 0.83 1.38 -12.20
C GLU A 13 -0.65 1.58 -11.96
N ASP A 14 -1.43 1.74 -13.03
CA ASP A 14 -2.88 1.75 -12.96
C ASP A 14 -3.39 0.33 -13.17
N GLY A 15 -4.35 -0.09 -12.33
CA GLY A 15 -4.95 -1.40 -12.43
C GLY A 15 -5.91 -1.53 -13.62
N LEU A 16 -6.21 -2.77 -14.01
CA LEU A 16 -7.19 -3.07 -15.06
C LEU A 16 -8.60 -2.57 -14.70
N ILE A 17 -8.93 -2.52 -13.42
CA ILE A 17 -10.20 -2.00 -12.94
C ILE A 17 -10.05 -0.50 -12.72
N LYS A 18 -10.90 0.28 -13.36
CA LYS A 18 -10.90 1.73 -13.26
C LYS A 18 -11.01 2.20 -11.80
N GLY A 19 -10.03 2.98 -11.34
CA GLY A 19 -9.96 3.47 -9.96
C GLY A 19 -9.09 2.64 -9.02
N THR A 20 -8.46 1.58 -9.51
CA THR A 20 -7.40 0.88 -8.79
C THR A 20 -6.04 1.30 -9.31
N SER A 21 -5.07 1.45 -8.43
CA SER A 21 -3.68 1.76 -8.80
C SER A 21 -2.73 1.26 -7.73
N TYR A 22 -1.47 1.19 -8.07
CA TYR A 22 -0.38 0.92 -7.14
C TYR A 22 0.70 1.97 -7.32
N GLU A 23 1.11 2.58 -6.22
CA GLU A 23 2.22 3.52 -6.19
C GLU A 23 3.23 3.07 -5.15
N ARG A 24 4.52 3.16 -5.50
CA ARG A 24 5.61 2.83 -4.60
C ARG A 24 6.74 3.82 -4.76
N PHE A 25 7.19 4.35 -3.64
CA PHE A 25 8.44 5.06 -3.51
C PHE A 25 9.41 4.23 -2.70
N SER A 26 10.67 4.15 -3.11
CA SER A 26 11.73 3.46 -2.39
C SER A 26 13.01 4.29 -2.36
N GLY A 27 13.66 4.33 -1.21
CA GLY A 27 14.96 4.94 -1.02
C GLY A 27 15.88 4.00 -0.26
N THR A 28 17.11 3.85 -0.71
CA THR A 28 18.14 3.04 -0.04
C THR A 28 19.42 3.84 0.06
N LEU A 29 19.98 3.86 1.26
CA LEU A 29 21.29 4.43 1.55
C LEU A 29 22.13 3.35 2.20
N ASN A 30 23.28 3.03 1.63
CA ASN A 30 24.25 2.15 2.21
C ASN A 30 25.60 2.87 2.31
N GLY A 31 26.31 2.62 3.40
CA GLY A 31 27.62 3.19 3.64
C GLY A 31 28.57 2.17 4.24
N SER A 32 29.82 2.31 3.92
CA SER A 32 30.92 1.54 4.52
C SER A 32 32.05 2.51 4.82
N TYR A 33 32.54 2.47 6.04
CA TYR A 33 33.62 3.33 6.51
C TYR A 33 34.71 2.51 7.19
N LYS A 34 35.91 2.58 6.62
CA LYS A 34 37.12 1.99 7.22
C LYS A 34 37.71 2.99 8.22
N ILE A 35 37.41 2.77 9.50
CA ILE A 35 37.84 3.64 10.60
C ILE A 35 39.35 3.46 10.88
N PHE A 36 39.74 2.21 10.98
CA PHE A 36 41.13 1.79 11.15
C PHE A 36 41.50 0.74 10.11
N PRO A 37 42.79 0.46 9.88
CA PRO A 37 43.19 -0.62 8.97
C PRO A 37 42.56 -1.99 9.28
N ILE A 38 42.21 -2.19 10.57
CA ILE A 38 41.65 -3.45 11.08
C ILE A 38 40.11 -3.39 11.29
N LEU A 39 39.48 -2.21 11.21
CA LEU A 39 38.04 -2.02 11.52
C LEU A 39 37.30 -1.34 10.40
N THR A 40 36.34 -2.04 9.84
CA THR A 40 35.37 -1.48 8.89
C THR A 40 33.98 -1.53 9.50
N VAL A 41 33.26 -0.42 9.45
CA VAL A 41 31.86 -0.32 9.85
C VAL A 41 30.98 -0.18 8.61
N ASN A 42 29.91 -0.96 8.55
CA ASN A 42 28.92 -0.95 7.47
C ASN A 42 27.58 -0.51 8.04
N GLY A 43 26.86 0.29 7.32
CA GLY A 43 25.51 0.69 7.71
C GLY A 43 24.61 0.91 6.49
N GLY A 44 23.32 0.71 6.69
CA GLY A 44 22.36 0.93 5.63
C GLY A 44 20.98 1.23 6.17
N ALA A 45 20.21 1.96 5.39
CA ALA A 45 18.82 2.22 5.62
C ALA A 45 18.04 2.08 4.31
N THR A 46 16.94 1.35 4.35
CA THR A 46 16.01 1.26 3.24
C THR A 46 14.64 1.69 3.72
N TYR A 47 14.02 2.61 3.00
CA TYR A 47 12.66 3.05 3.23
C TYR A 47 11.83 2.78 1.99
N THR A 48 10.68 2.15 2.18
CA THR A 48 9.70 1.93 1.11
C THR A 48 8.33 2.36 1.60
N TRP A 49 7.70 3.22 0.83
CA TRP A 49 6.31 3.60 1.00
C TRP A 49 5.52 3.15 -0.21
N SER A 50 4.43 2.44 0.01
CA SER A 50 3.50 2.04 -1.05
C SER A 50 2.08 2.42 -0.70
N ARG A 51 1.31 2.76 -1.70
CA ARG A 51 -0.10 3.09 -1.60
C ARG A 51 -0.88 2.34 -2.67
N THR A 52 -1.97 1.71 -2.23
CA THR A 52 -2.85 0.93 -3.09
C THR A 52 -4.28 1.42 -2.88
N PRO A 53 -4.73 2.44 -3.64
CA PRO A 53 -6.16 2.70 -3.76
C PRO A 53 -6.80 1.43 -4.33
N GLY A 54 -7.76 0.90 -3.60
CA GLY A 54 -8.38 -0.37 -3.91
C GLY A 54 -9.87 -0.25 -4.19
N LEU A 55 -10.47 -1.38 -4.45
CA LEU A 55 -11.92 -1.50 -4.56
C LEU A 55 -12.55 -1.28 -3.18
N TRP A 56 -13.73 -0.66 -3.18
CA TRP A 56 -14.55 -0.46 -1.98
C TRP A 56 -15.07 -1.77 -1.37
N ILE A 57 -15.10 -2.85 -2.14
CA ILE A 57 -15.42 -4.22 -1.73
C ILE A 57 -14.32 -5.19 -2.15
N GLY A 58 -14.37 -6.41 -1.64
CA GLY A 58 -13.46 -7.47 -2.05
C GLY A 58 -13.52 -7.72 -3.56
N GLN A 59 -12.38 -8.11 -4.14
CA GLN A 59 -12.25 -8.33 -5.58
C GLN A 59 -13.28 -9.35 -6.13
N TYR A 60 -13.50 -10.45 -5.40
CA TYR A 60 -14.50 -11.46 -5.76
C TYR A 60 -15.91 -10.86 -5.83
N GLU A 61 -16.31 -10.13 -4.81
CA GLU A 61 -17.62 -9.48 -4.73
C GLU A 61 -17.81 -8.43 -5.84
N PHE A 62 -16.77 -7.68 -6.17
CA PHE A 62 -16.79 -6.73 -7.28
C PHE A 62 -17.08 -7.42 -8.61
N PHE A 63 -16.37 -8.52 -8.92
CA PHE A 63 -16.60 -9.28 -10.15
C PHE A 63 -17.97 -9.93 -10.14
N TYR A 64 -18.40 -10.53 -9.02
CA TYR A 64 -19.74 -11.12 -8.88
C TYR A 64 -20.82 -10.08 -9.21
N ARG A 65 -20.77 -8.90 -8.61
CA ARG A 65 -21.73 -7.82 -8.88
C ARG A 65 -21.69 -7.32 -10.31
N THR A 66 -20.52 -7.28 -10.92
CA THR A 66 -20.39 -6.87 -12.32
C THR A 66 -20.99 -7.90 -13.27
N MET A 67 -20.77 -9.19 -13.01
CA MET A 67 -21.24 -10.28 -13.86
C MET A 67 -22.73 -10.61 -13.66
N SER A 68 -23.29 -10.33 -12.49
CA SER A 68 -24.71 -10.56 -12.18
C SER A 68 -25.64 -9.45 -12.71
N GLN A 69 -25.10 -8.37 -13.28
CA GLN A 69 -25.94 -7.35 -13.91
C GLN A 69 -26.67 -7.90 -15.12
N ARG A 70 -27.95 -7.53 -15.25
CA ARG A 70 -28.78 -7.95 -16.39
C ARG A 70 -28.31 -7.25 -17.66
N PRO A 71 -28.13 -7.94 -18.79
CA PRO A 71 -27.66 -7.33 -20.04
C PRO A 71 -28.58 -6.23 -20.57
N THR A 72 -29.86 -6.26 -20.19
CA THR A 72 -30.87 -5.28 -20.61
C THR A 72 -30.93 -4.03 -19.72
N TRP A 73 -30.14 -4.02 -18.64
CA TRP A 73 -30.16 -2.89 -17.71
C TRP A 73 -29.14 -1.82 -18.12
N ASN A 74 -29.61 -0.57 -18.17
CA ASN A 74 -28.72 0.56 -18.44
C ASN A 74 -27.99 0.96 -17.14
N PRO A 75 -26.65 0.91 -17.08
CA PRO A 75 -25.89 1.28 -15.91
C PRO A 75 -25.83 2.81 -15.65
N TYR A 76 -26.40 3.60 -16.54
CA TYR A 76 -26.46 5.05 -16.44
C TYR A 76 -27.91 5.57 -16.42
N MET A 77 -28.11 6.66 -15.72
CA MET A 77 -29.34 7.44 -15.73
C MET A 77 -29.43 8.27 -17.02
N GLU A 78 -30.59 8.90 -17.29
CA GLU A 78 -30.78 9.77 -18.46
C GLU A 78 -29.85 11.00 -18.48
N ASP A 79 -29.43 11.47 -17.30
CA ASP A 79 -28.47 12.56 -17.13
C ASP A 79 -27.00 12.14 -17.30
N GLY A 80 -26.75 10.86 -17.62
CA GLY A 80 -25.40 10.29 -17.75
C GLY A 80 -24.73 9.90 -16.44
N SER A 81 -25.36 10.12 -15.29
CA SER A 81 -24.82 9.68 -14.00
C SER A 81 -24.99 8.17 -13.81
N PRO A 82 -24.09 7.49 -13.05
CA PRO A 82 -24.24 6.08 -12.77
C PRO A 82 -25.50 5.79 -11.95
N ALA A 83 -26.32 4.82 -12.39
CA ALA A 83 -27.47 4.34 -11.64
C ALA A 83 -27.03 3.46 -10.47
N SER A 84 -27.74 3.45 -9.34
CA SER A 84 -27.35 2.71 -8.13
C SER A 84 -27.51 1.19 -8.23
N GLY A 85 -28.33 0.70 -9.16
CA GLY A 85 -28.75 -0.71 -9.23
C GLY A 85 -30.00 -1.00 -8.42
N PHE A 86 -30.54 -2.22 -8.58
CA PHE A 86 -31.85 -2.59 -8.02
C PHE A 86 -31.81 -3.07 -6.55
N GLY A 87 -30.65 -3.33 -5.99
CA GLY A 87 -30.54 -3.78 -4.61
C GLY A 87 -29.13 -3.76 -4.07
N THR A 88 -28.97 -4.06 -2.78
CA THR A 88 -27.66 -4.06 -2.12
C THR A 88 -26.72 -5.14 -2.65
N GLY A 89 -27.29 -6.30 -3.08
CA GLY A 89 -26.53 -7.40 -3.67
C GLY A 89 -26.14 -7.19 -5.12
N ASP A 90 -26.95 -6.41 -5.86
CA ASP A 90 -26.80 -6.18 -7.30
C ASP A 90 -26.42 -4.73 -7.62
N GLY A 91 -25.79 -4.08 -6.66
CA GLY A 91 -25.41 -2.67 -6.78
C GLY A 91 -24.42 -2.42 -7.92
N ASN A 92 -24.67 -1.36 -8.69
CA ASN A 92 -23.80 -0.94 -9.80
C ASN A 92 -22.40 -0.55 -9.31
N PRO A 93 -21.34 -1.26 -9.69
CA PRO A 93 -19.98 -0.93 -9.27
C PRO A 93 -19.54 0.51 -9.64
N LEU A 94 -20.06 1.05 -10.75
CA LEU A 94 -19.76 2.41 -11.19
C LEU A 94 -20.33 3.46 -10.23
N TYR A 95 -21.51 3.21 -9.66
CA TYR A 95 -22.15 4.09 -8.71
C TYR A 95 -21.39 4.20 -7.39
N TYR A 96 -20.94 3.05 -6.87
CA TYR A 96 -20.28 2.98 -5.57
C TYR A 96 -18.82 3.43 -5.60
N LYS A 97 -18.18 3.40 -6.77
CA LYS A 97 -16.78 3.79 -6.94
C LYS A 97 -16.43 5.15 -6.35
N ASP A 98 -17.32 6.14 -6.53
CA ASP A 98 -17.08 7.53 -6.08
C ASP A 98 -17.65 7.80 -4.68
N LYS A 99 -18.37 6.85 -4.11
CA LYS A 99 -19.01 6.98 -2.80
C LYS A 99 -18.31 6.21 -1.70
N LEU A 100 -17.67 5.10 -2.07
CA LEU A 100 -16.98 4.22 -1.15
C LEU A 100 -15.50 4.14 -1.53
N THR A 101 -14.63 4.54 -0.62
CA THR A 101 -13.19 4.53 -0.85
C THR A 101 -12.50 3.59 0.13
N ASN A 102 -11.52 2.85 -0.36
CA ASN A 102 -10.66 2.00 0.44
C ASN A 102 -9.22 2.18 -0.05
N THR A 103 -8.34 2.63 0.81
CA THR A 103 -6.94 2.84 0.49
C THR A 103 -6.07 2.13 1.50
N ASN A 104 -5.14 1.34 1.01
CA ASN A 104 -4.15 0.68 1.83
C ASN A 104 -2.77 1.31 1.61
N GLY A 105 -2.13 1.72 2.70
CA GLY A 105 -0.79 2.28 2.74
C GLY A 105 0.14 1.38 3.56
N ILE A 106 1.31 1.07 3.03
CA ILE A 106 2.33 0.29 3.73
C ILE A 106 3.64 1.07 3.71
N ARG A 107 4.21 1.25 4.90
CA ARG A 107 5.55 1.82 5.09
C ARG A 107 6.45 0.74 5.65
N ARG A 108 7.60 0.52 5.02
CA ARG A 108 8.62 -0.43 5.47
C ARG A 108 9.93 0.31 5.63
N SER A 109 10.54 0.12 6.78
CA SER A 109 11.86 0.65 7.07
C SER A 109 12.76 -0.49 7.52
N THR A 110 13.92 -0.59 6.92
CA THR A 110 14.94 -1.56 7.31
C THR A 110 16.22 -0.79 7.61
N TYR A 111 16.77 -1.01 8.77
CA TYR A 111 18.05 -0.44 9.20
C TYR A 111 19.01 -1.58 9.47
N ASN A 112 20.19 -1.50 8.94
CA ASN A 112 21.24 -2.48 9.19
C ASN A 112 22.53 -1.78 9.61
N ILE A 113 23.23 -2.37 10.57
CA ILE A 113 24.54 -1.96 11.02
C ILE A 113 25.40 -3.19 11.20
N GLY A 114 26.65 -3.12 10.80
CA GLY A 114 27.60 -4.19 10.95
C GLY A 114 29.01 -3.68 11.09
N PHE A 115 29.88 -4.55 11.56
CA PHE A 115 31.31 -4.29 11.60
C PHE A 115 32.12 -5.54 11.24
N ASP A 116 33.26 -5.29 10.60
CA ASP A 116 34.27 -6.28 10.27
C ASP A 116 35.54 -5.89 10.99
N LEU A 117 35.98 -6.71 11.97
CA LEU A 117 37.19 -6.52 12.73
C LEU A 117 38.22 -7.60 12.34
N GLN A 118 39.32 -7.17 11.77
CA GLN A 118 40.47 -8.04 11.46
C GLN A 118 41.29 -8.26 12.74
N ILE A 119 41.09 -9.41 13.41
CA ILE A 119 41.84 -9.76 14.62
C ILE A 119 43.28 -10.16 14.25
N ILE A 120 43.41 -10.96 13.19
CA ILE A 120 44.72 -11.33 12.63
C ILE A 120 44.67 -10.98 11.14
N PRO A 121 45.49 -10.05 10.64
CA PRO A 121 45.52 -9.67 9.24
C PRO A 121 45.55 -10.89 8.31
N GLU A 122 44.64 -10.92 7.32
CA GLU A 122 44.47 -11.97 6.31
C GLU A 122 44.12 -13.40 6.83
N LYS A 123 44.03 -13.59 8.16
CA LYS A 123 43.77 -14.93 8.75
C LYS A 123 42.49 -15.02 9.55
N LEU A 124 42.14 -13.98 10.33
CA LEU A 124 40.96 -14.02 11.20
C LEU A 124 40.21 -12.71 11.20
N VAL A 125 38.97 -12.76 10.75
CA VAL A 125 38.03 -11.64 10.72
C VAL A 125 36.79 -11.95 11.54
N LEU A 126 36.50 -11.12 12.53
CA LEU A 126 35.24 -11.14 13.27
C LEU A 126 34.23 -10.23 12.55
N LYS A 127 33.09 -10.78 12.22
CA LYS A 127 31.97 -10.03 11.60
C LYS A 127 30.74 -10.10 12.49
N ALA A 128 30.11 -8.95 12.72
CA ALA A 128 28.81 -8.89 13.37
C ALA A 128 27.90 -7.97 12.59
N ASN A 129 26.64 -8.38 12.45
CA ASN A 129 25.60 -7.62 11.78
C ASN A 129 24.32 -7.64 12.61
N SER A 130 23.63 -6.52 12.66
CA SER A 130 22.30 -6.39 13.25
C SER A 130 21.38 -5.70 12.26
N ALA A 131 20.13 -6.11 12.22
CA ALA A 131 19.12 -5.48 11.38
C ALA A 131 17.83 -5.25 12.18
N LEU A 132 17.23 -4.08 12.00
CA LEU A 132 15.92 -3.72 12.53
C LEU A 132 14.96 -3.56 11.36
N TYR A 133 13.86 -4.29 11.41
CA TYR A 133 12.78 -4.21 10.44
C TYR A 133 11.53 -3.64 11.10
N HIS A 134 10.94 -2.65 10.44
CA HIS A 134 9.75 -1.96 10.91
C HIS A 134 8.72 -1.84 9.79
N VAL A 135 7.48 -2.24 10.05
CA VAL A 135 6.34 -2.15 9.12
C VAL A 135 5.19 -1.42 9.75
N ASP A 136 4.69 -0.43 9.06
CA ASP A 136 3.45 0.27 9.36
C ASP A 136 2.43 -0.03 8.27
N ASN A 137 1.30 -0.62 8.64
CA ASN A 137 0.16 -0.82 7.76
C ASN A 137 -0.95 0.15 8.15
N GLN A 138 -1.43 0.93 7.20
CA GLN A 138 -2.54 1.86 7.37
C GLN A 138 -3.61 1.53 6.34
N THR A 139 -4.83 1.34 6.80
CA THR A 139 -6.00 1.16 5.94
C THR A 139 -6.99 2.27 6.23
N ASP A 140 -7.32 3.05 5.21
CA ASP A 140 -8.29 4.13 5.29
C ASP A 140 -9.51 3.75 4.45
N LYS A 141 -10.67 3.69 5.09
CA LYS A 141 -11.96 3.50 4.43
C LYS A 141 -12.85 4.70 4.69
N PHE A 142 -13.53 5.15 3.69
CA PHE A 142 -14.48 6.23 3.82
C PHE A 142 -15.72 5.98 2.98
N ASP A 143 -16.88 5.97 3.61
CA ASP A 143 -18.18 5.78 3.00
C ASP A 143 -18.95 7.10 3.06
N LYS A 144 -19.27 7.66 1.90
CA LYS A 144 -20.15 8.84 1.77
C LYS A 144 -21.61 8.40 1.92
N ALA A 145 -22.45 9.33 2.39
CA ALA A 145 -23.89 9.11 2.32
C ALA A 145 -24.37 8.93 0.87
N TYR A 146 -25.24 7.97 0.63
CA TYR A 146 -25.79 7.68 -0.68
C TYR A 146 -27.24 7.16 -0.57
N GLN A 147 -27.98 7.24 -1.66
CA GLN A 147 -29.33 6.68 -1.75
C GLN A 147 -29.38 5.70 -2.92
N GLN A 148 -29.92 4.52 -2.66
CA GLN A 148 -30.20 3.55 -3.70
C GLN A 148 -31.51 3.89 -4.41
N GLN A 149 -31.60 3.61 -5.70
CA GLN A 149 -32.72 3.96 -6.57
C GLN A 149 -34.06 3.38 -6.10
N ASN A 150 -34.04 2.19 -5.52
CA ASN A 150 -35.23 1.47 -5.02
C ASN A 150 -35.38 1.50 -3.50
N SER A 151 -34.61 2.32 -2.82
CA SER A 151 -34.70 2.47 -1.36
C SER A 151 -35.49 3.73 -1.02
N SER A 152 -36.54 3.58 -0.22
CA SER A 152 -37.30 4.69 0.34
C SER A 152 -36.51 5.48 1.41
N THR A 153 -35.46 4.85 1.98
CA THR A 153 -34.60 5.46 2.99
C THR A 153 -33.20 5.63 2.43
N PRO A 154 -32.66 6.88 2.42
CA PRO A 154 -31.27 7.10 2.03
C PRO A 154 -30.33 6.50 3.09
N ASN A 155 -29.20 5.95 2.66
CA ASN A 155 -28.12 5.65 3.58
C ASN A 155 -27.40 6.94 3.93
N LEU A 156 -27.76 7.51 5.09
CA LEU A 156 -27.19 8.75 5.60
C LEU A 156 -25.96 8.50 6.47
N THR A 157 -25.61 7.26 6.71
CA THR A 157 -24.47 6.89 7.53
C THR A 157 -23.19 7.27 6.78
N ARG A 158 -22.41 8.15 7.38
CA ARG A 158 -21.04 8.46 6.95
C ARG A 158 -20.13 7.68 7.88
N GLN A 159 -19.36 6.78 7.31
CA GLN A 159 -18.43 5.95 8.08
C GLN A 159 -17.01 6.23 7.60
N ALA A 160 -16.12 6.51 8.55
CA ALA A 160 -14.69 6.57 8.33
C ALA A 160 -14.03 5.54 9.24
N GLU A 161 -13.21 4.66 8.69
CA GLU A 161 -12.41 3.70 9.42
C GLU A 161 -10.95 3.90 9.04
N ALA A 162 -10.09 4.14 10.03
CA ALA A 162 -8.65 4.12 9.88
C ALA A 162 -8.09 3.02 10.78
N LYS A 163 -7.46 2.02 10.18
CA LYS A 163 -6.77 0.95 10.90
C LYS A 163 -5.27 1.09 10.73
N TYR A 164 -4.56 1.09 11.84
CA TYR A 164 -3.12 1.17 11.89
C TYR A 164 -2.53 -0.03 12.62
N VAL A 165 -1.63 -0.75 11.96
CA VAL A 165 -0.91 -1.89 12.54
C VAL A 165 0.57 -1.66 12.40
N LYS A 166 1.31 -1.81 13.50
CA LYS A 166 2.74 -1.61 13.60
C LYS A 166 3.42 -2.92 14.01
N GLU A 167 4.39 -3.35 13.21
CA GLU A 167 5.19 -4.53 13.49
C GLU A 167 6.67 -4.17 13.55
N ASN A 168 7.36 -4.64 14.59
CA ASN A 168 8.80 -4.50 14.76
C ASN A 168 9.42 -5.88 14.89
N GLN A 169 10.50 -6.12 14.15
CA GLN A 169 11.33 -7.32 14.27
C GLN A 169 12.79 -6.88 14.41
N GLN A 170 13.52 -7.55 15.32
CA GLN A 170 14.94 -7.33 15.58
C GLN A 170 15.74 -8.54 15.16
#